data_3260ca3f947883b65071253d69a4b57a
#
_entry.id   3260ca3f947883b65071253d69a4b57a
#
_cell.length_a   1.000
_cell.length_b   1.000
_cell.length_c   1.000
_cell.angle_alpha   90.00
_cell.angle_beta   90.00
_cell.angle_gamma   90.00
#
_symmetry.space_group_name_H-M   'P 1'
#
loop_
_entity.id
_entity.type
_entity.pdbx_description
1 polymer ?
#
loop_
_entity_poly.entity_id
_entity_poly.type
_entity_poly.pdbx_seq_one_letter_code
_entity_poly.pdbx_strand_id
1 'polypeptide(L)'
;GDNQIVTFNPTIALPSSLSILSLSYNKIVTFNPTIALPSSLTLLGLAGSKMTLAGYTASEIWANAQPAFTNPCYVYFGGNIDSITGTNLEAILLTKNCIIRPQL
;
A
#
# COMPACT_ATOMS: atom_id res chain seq x y z
N GLY A 1 -3.05 -18.34 1.21
CA GLY A 1 -1.70 -18.84 1.38
C GLY A 1 -0.67 -17.81 0.98
N ASP A 2 0.58 -18.16 1.19
CA ASP A 2 1.69 -17.27 0.82
C ASP A 2 1.87 -17.21 -0.68
N ASN A 3 2.08 -16.01 -1.18
CA ASN A 3 2.34 -15.77 -2.58
C ASN A 3 3.80 -15.36 -2.79
N GLN A 4 4.20 -15.15 -4.03
CA GLN A 4 5.60 -14.92 -4.38
C GLN A 4 5.85 -13.52 -4.96
N ILE A 5 4.87 -12.63 -4.92
CA ILE A 5 5.02 -11.28 -5.47
C ILE A 5 6.05 -10.51 -4.66
N VAL A 6 7.11 -10.05 -5.32
CA VAL A 6 8.15 -9.23 -4.70
C VAL A 6 7.95 -7.76 -5.03
N THR A 7 7.49 -7.48 -6.24
CA THR A 7 7.28 -6.12 -6.73
C THR A 7 5.90 -6.04 -7.38
N PHE A 8 5.15 -5.00 -7.04
CA PHE A 8 3.89 -4.70 -7.71
C PHE A 8 4.07 -3.40 -8.52
N ASN A 9 4.22 -3.54 -9.83
CA ASN A 9 4.43 -2.39 -10.70
C ASN A 9 3.79 -2.63 -12.08
N PRO A 10 2.45 -2.55 -12.17
CA PRO A 10 1.77 -2.73 -13.46
C PRO A 10 2.15 -1.62 -14.43
N THR A 11 2.19 -1.97 -15.71
CA THR A 11 2.56 -1.02 -16.78
C THR A 11 1.35 -0.27 -17.34
N ILE A 12 0.14 -0.72 -17.00
CA ILE A 12 -1.11 -0.08 -17.42
C ILE A 12 -1.96 0.24 -16.21
N ALA A 13 -2.81 1.24 -16.34
CA ALA A 13 -3.69 1.65 -15.26
C ALA A 13 -4.64 0.52 -14.87
N LEU A 14 -4.89 0.40 -13.55
CA LEU A 14 -5.89 -0.52 -13.04
C LEU A 14 -7.29 0.02 -13.34
N PRO A 15 -8.32 -0.86 -13.36
CA PRO A 15 -9.69 -0.41 -13.61
C PRO A 15 -10.13 0.71 -12.67
N SER A 16 -10.76 1.74 -13.21
CA SER A 16 -11.21 2.89 -12.42
C SER A 16 -12.33 2.57 -11.44
N SER A 17 -12.94 1.41 -11.56
CA SER A 17 -13.97 0.91 -10.63
C SER A 17 -13.43 -0.05 -9.57
N LEU A 18 -12.12 -0.33 -9.58
CA LEU A 18 -11.53 -1.25 -8.62
C LEU A 18 -11.67 -0.71 -7.20
N SER A 19 -12.23 -1.50 -6.30
CA SER A 19 -12.44 -1.09 -4.91
C SER A 19 -11.52 -1.83 -3.93
N ILE A 20 -11.03 -3.00 -4.28
CA ILE A 20 -10.18 -3.83 -3.41
C ILE A 20 -8.95 -4.27 -4.18
N LEU A 21 -7.78 -4.04 -3.60
CA LEU A 21 -6.51 -4.57 -4.08
C LEU A 21 -5.81 -5.26 -2.92
N SER A 22 -5.78 -6.58 -2.94
CA SER A 22 -5.14 -7.35 -1.87
C SER A 22 -3.85 -7.95 -2.37
N LEU A 23 -2.74 -7.51 -1.78
CA LEU A 23 -1.40 -8.02 -2.03
C LEU A 23 -0.81 -8.59 -0.75
N SER A 24 -1.67 -8.92 0.22
CA SER A 24 -1.24 -9.48 1.51
C SER A 24 -0.61 -10.86 1.32
N TYR A 25 0.28 -11.22 2.25
CA TYR A 25 0.97 -12.52 2.28
C TYR A 25 1.82 -12.77 1.04
N ASN A 26 2.49 -11.71 0.58
CA ASN A 26 3.48 -11.77 -0.49
C ASN A 26 4.88 -11.51 0.08
N LYS A 27 5.86 -11.24 -0.79
CA LYS A 27 7.24 -10.96 -0.40
C LYS A 27 7.65 -9.52 -0.71
N ILE A 28 6.68 -8.61 -0.65
CA ILE A 28 6.91 -7.20 -0.96
C ILE A 28 7.73 -6.55 0.14
N VAL A 29 8.84 -5.94 -0.22
CA VAL A 29 9.67 -5.13 0.69
C VAL A 29 9.33 -3.65 0.55
N THR A 30 9.08 -3.21 -0.68
CA THR A 30 8.77 -1.82 -1.02
C THR A 30 7.52 -1.80 -1.89
N PHE A 31 6.58 -0.91 -1.59
CA PHE A 31 5.41 -0.72 -2.44
C PHE A 31 5.55 0.61 -3.18
N ASN A 32 6.04 0.55 -4.40
CA ASN A 32 6.35 1.75 -5.17
C ASN A 32 5.96 1.61 -6.65
N PRO A 33 4.67 1.37 -6.95
CA PRO A 33 4.23 1.34 -8.34
C PRO A 33 4.43 2.71 -9.00
N THR A 34 4.78 2.72 -10.28
CA THR A 34 4.99 3.95 -11.03
C THR A 34 3.69 4.60 -11.48
N ILE A 35 2.59 3.87 -11.41
CA ILE A 35 1.26 4.41 -11.72
C ILE A 35 0.50 4.68 -10.44
N ALA A 36 -0.43 5.62 -10.48
CA ALA A 36 -1.35 5.86 -9.37
C ALA A 36 -2.35 4.71 -9.27
N LEU A 37 -2.73 4.35 -8.04
CA LEU A 37 -3.84 3.44 -7.82
C LEU A 37 -5.16 4.17 -8.09
N PRO A 38 -6.23 3.46 -8.50
CA PRO A 38 -7.53 4.08 -8.70
C PRO A 38 -8.04 4.76 -7.43
N SER A 39 -8.55 5.97 -7.54
CA SER A 39 -9.11 6.69 -6.38
C SER A 39 -10.37 6.04 -5.82
N SER A 40 -10.92 5.07 -6.52
CA SER A 40 -12.07 4.26 -6.10
C SER A 40 -11.72 3.21 -5.03
N LEU A 41 -10.42 2.95 -4.76
CA LEU A 41 -10.02 1.94 -3.78
C LEU A 41 -10.54 2.28 -2.39
N THR A 42 -11.09 1.28 -1.72
CA THR A 42 -11.50 1.35 -0.33
C THR A 42 -10.72 0.39 0.55
N LEU A 43 -9.94 -0.52 -0.04
CA LEU A 43 -9.08 -1.45 0.68
C LEU A 43 -7.81 -1.72 -0.12
N LEU A 44 -6.66 -1.56 0.54
CA LEU A 44 -5.35 -1.95 0.02
C LEU A 44 -4.70 -2.87 1.06
N GLY A 45 -4.51 -4.14 0.70
CA GLY A 45 -3.92 -5.13 1.60
C GLY A 45 -2.44 -5.31 1.32
N LEU A 46 -1.60 -4.97 2.31
CA LEU A 46 -0.16 -5.16 2.28
C LEU A 46 0.34 -5.90 3.53
N ALA A 47 -0.58 -6.51 4.27
CA ALA A 47 -0.24 -7.21 5.51
C ALA A 47 0.51 -8.52 5.22
N GLY A 48 1.33 -8.95 6.19
CA GLY A 48 1.99 -10.27 6.11
C GLY A 48 3.03 -10.38 5.01
N SER A 49 3.56 -9.27 4.55
CA SER A 49 4.60 -9.25 3.52
C SER A 49 5.99 -9.13 4.16
N LYS A 50 6.94 -8.46 3.53
CA LYS A 50 8.32 -8.37 4.03
C LYS A 50 8.80 -6.91 4.12
N MET A 51 7.88 -5.98 4.33
CA MET A 51 8.22 -4.56 4.35
C MET A 51 9.08 -4.19 5.54
N THR A 52 10.12 -3.41 5.27
CA THR A 52 11.09 -2.92 6.25
C THR A 52 10.99 -1.41 6.35
N LEU A 53 11.65 -0.81 7.35
CA LEU A 53 11.73 0.65 7.46
C LEU A 53 12.30 1.27 6.19
N ALA A 54 13.35 0.68 5.61
CA ALA A 54 13.92 1.15 4.34
C ALA A 54 12.90 0.99 3.20
N GLY A 55 12.12 -0.08 3.22
CA GLY A 55 11.06 -0.30 2.23
C GLY A 55 9.95 0.74 2.33
N TYR A 56 9.58 1.13 3.55
CA TYR A 56 8.59 2.20 3.73
C TYR A 56 9.13 3.54 3.21
N THR A 57 10.39 3.85 3.48
CA THR A 57 11.01 5.06 2.94
C THR A 57 10.99 5.06 1.41
N ALA A 58 11.34 3.96 0.78
CA ALA A 58 11.33 3.84 -0.68
C ALA A 58 9.91 3.92 -1.27
N SER A 59 8.89 3.59 -0.48
CA SER A 59 7.50 3.65 -0.91
C SER A 59 6.94 5.08 -0.89
N GLU A 60 7.64 6.03 -0.28
CA GLU A 60 7.15 7.42 -0.16
C GLU A 60 7.00 8.09 -1.52
N ILE A 61 7.80 7.70 -2.51
CA ILE A 61 7.71 8.27 -3.87
C ILE A 61 6.32 8.02 -4.43
N TRP A 62 5.86 6.77 -4.38
CA TRP A 62 4.50 6.43 -4.81
C TRP A 62 3.46 7.18 -3.98
N ALA A 63 3.58 7.15 -2.66
CA ALA A 63 2.57 7.71 -1.77
C ALA A 63 2.39 9.22 -1.98
N ASN A 64 3.51 9.94 -2.19
CA ASN A 64 3.44 11.37 -2.47
C ASN A 64 2.76 11.67 -3.80
N ALA A 65 2.97 10.83 -4.80
CA ALA A 65 2.37 11.00 -6.14
C ALA A 65 0.92 10.54 -6.20
N GLN A 66 0.48 9.70 -5.24
CA GLN A 66 -0.86 9.14 -5.22
C GLN A 66 -1.89 10.23 -4.93
N PRO A 67 -2.91 10.43 -5.79
CA PRO A 67 -4.04 11.29 -5.45
C PRO A 67 -4.79 10.73 -4.25
N ALA A 68 -5.39 11.62 -3.45
CA ALA A 68 -6.22 11.19 -2.32
C ALA A 68 -7.36 10.29 -2.81
N PHE A 69 -7.68 9.27 -2.02
CA PHE A 69 -8.80 8.37 -2.35
C PHE A 69 -10.12 9.09 -2.12
N THR A 70 -11.10 8.80 -2.97
CA THR A 70 -12.42 9.46 -2.94
C THR A 70 -13.16 9.15 -1.64
N ASN A 71 -13.12 7.89 -1.22
CA ASN A 71 -13.66 7.44 0.06
C ASN A 71 -12.52 6.96 0.94
N PRO A 72 -12.70 6.85 2.27
CA PRO A 72 -11.65 6.33 3.13
C PRO A 72 -11.16 4.98 2.64
N CYS A 73 -9.84 4.86 2.43
CA CYS A 73 -9.20 3.64 1.99
C CYS A 73 -8.50 2.98 3.17
N TYR A 74 -8.95 1.78 3.53
CA TYR A 74 -8.30 1.01 4.59
C TYR A 74 -7.05 0.36 4.03
N VAL A 75 -5.90 0.63 4.66
CA VAL A 75 -4.62 0.06 4.25
C VAL A 75 -4.08 -0.81 5.36
N TYR A 76 -3.84 -2.08 5.07
CA TYR A 76 -3.44 -3.08 6.05
C TYR A 76 -1.95 -3.37 5.93
N PHE A 77 -1.19 -3.13 7.02
CA PHE A 77 0.26 -3.25 7.07
C PHE A 77 0.77 -4.25 8.11
N GLY A 78 -0.09 -4.85 8.89
CA GLY A 78 0.33 -5.73 9.98
C GLY A 78 1.11 -6.95 9.49
N GLY A 79 1.97 -7.52 10.35
CA GLY A 79 2.71 -8.72 10.02
C GLY A 79 3.86 -8.53 9.04
N ASN A 80 4.26 -7.31 8.76
CA ASN A 80 5.48 -7.01 8.00
C ASN A 80 6.70 -7.10 8.94
N ILE A 81 7.91 -7.00 8.37
CA ILE A 81 9.14 -7.10 9.17
C ILE A 81 9.20 -5.95 10.18
N ASP A 82 8.94 -4.72 9.73
CA ASP A 82 8.89 -3.55 10.59
C ASP A 82 7.48 -2.96 10.63
N SER A 83 7.14 -2.29 11.74
CA SER A 83 5.87 -1.58 11.86
C SER A 83 5.88 -0.29 11.04
N ILE A 84 4.75 0.05 10.45
CA ILE A 84 4.58 1.33 9.77
C ILE A 84 4.38 2.49 10.75
N THR A 85 4.07 2.20 12.00
CA THR A 85 3.73 3.21 13.00
C THR A 85 4.87 4.21 13.19
N GLY A 86 4.56 5.49 13.04
CA GLY A 86 5.53 6.58 13.23
C GLY A 86 6.39 6.86 12.01
N THR A 87 6.23 6.14 10.90
CA THR A 87 6.99 6.39 9.68
C THR A 87 6.43 7.59 8.91
N ASN A 88 7.26 8.17 8.04
CA ASN A 88 6.80 9.21 7.11
C ASN A 88 5.74 8.66 6.16
N LEU A 89 5.86 7.40 5.75
CA LEU A 89 4.87 6.78 4.87
C LEU A 89 3.48 6.80 5.51
N GLU A 90 3.39 6.45 6.78
CA GLU A 90 2.13 6.53 7.52
C GLU A 90 1.55 7.95 7.46
N ALA A 91 2.37 8.95 7.76
CA ALA A 91 1.93 10.35 7.76
C ALA A 91 1.44 10.78 6.38
N ILE A 92 2.14 10.39 5.31
CA ILE A 92 1.74 10.73 3.94
C ILE A 92 0.38 10.09 3.61
N LEU A 93 0.22 8.81 3.91
CA LEU A 93 -1.02 8.09 3.61
C LEU A 93 -2.22 8.67 4.36
N LEU A 94 -2.02 9.15 5.58
CA LEU A 94 -3.10 9.82 6.32
C LEU A 94 -3.58 11.08 5.60
N THR A 95 -2.73 11.76 4.84
CA THR A 95 -3.15 12.91 4.02
C THR A 95 -3.88 12.50 2.74
N LYS A 96 -3.88 11.22 2.40
CA LYS A 96 -4.50 10.68 1.19
C LYS A 96 -5.85 10.00 1.46
N ASN A 97 -6.46 10.30 2.58
CA ASN A 97 -7.72 9.70 3.02
C ASN A 97 -7.59 8.20 3.31
N CYS A 98 -6.45 7.79 3.84
CA CYS A 98 -6.22 6.40 4.25
C CYS A 98 -6.46 6.22 5.74
N ILE A 99 -6.95 5.03 6.10
CA ILE A 99 -7.06 4.56 7.48
C ILE A 99 -6.13 3.36 7.61
N ILE A 100 -5.13 3.49 8.48
CA ILE A 100 -4.10 2.45 8.65
C ILE A 100 -4.60 1.42 9.64
N ARG A 101 -4.50 0.15 9.27
CA ARG A 101 -4.94 -0.99 10.08
C ARG A 101 -3.83 -2.04 10.17
N PRO A 102 -3.76 -2.81 11.26
CA PRO A 102 -2.75 -3.87 11.39
C PRO A 102 -3.02 -5.03 10.44
N GLN A 103 -4.24 -5.56 10.39
CA GLN A 103 -4.57 -6.67 9.49
C GLN A 103 -6.08 -6.80 9.34
N LEU A 104 -6.47 -7.57 8.35
CA LEU A 104 -7.87 -7.85 8.06
C LEU A 104 -8.56 -8.61 9.20
#